data_2493521596ce72c64d4c77c2c4d8427d
#
_entry.id   2493521596ce72c64d4c77c2c4d8427d
#
_cell.length_a   1.000
_cell.length_b   1.000
_cell.length_c   1.000
_cell.angle_alpha   90.00
_cell.angle_beta   90.00
_cell.angle_gamma   90.00
#
_symmetry.space_group_name_H-M   'P 1'
#
loop_
_entity.id
_entity.type
_entity.pdbx_description
1 polymer ?
#
loop_
_entity_poly.entity_id
_entity_poly.type
_entity_poly.pdbx_seq_one_letter_code
_entity_poly.pdbx_strand_id
1 'polypeptide(L)'
;LIPQDRLPENGIATVRVWQVNISKTILVHVPIVNGFVQETGEFELDGVTFPAAEIQVDFVDPADGEGSMFPTGNLVDDLVVPDVGTFNATFINAGIPTIFIDAESIGYQGTELQDDINNDDAALAMFESIRAHGALKMGLISELEEAQTRQHTPKVAFISKPKSYQSSSGKAVNESEIDVLVRALS
;
A
#
# COMPACT_ATOMS: atom_id res chain seq x y z
N LEU A 1 -5.45 28.11 -3.76
CA LEU A 1 -6.78 28.58 -3.29
C LEU A 1 -7.72 28.53 -4.49
N ILE A 2 -8.84 27.80 -4.36
CA ILE A 2 -9.88 27.75 -5.37
C ILE A 2 -10.73 29.03 -5.18
N PRO A 3 -10.99 29.82 -6.25
CA PRO A 3 -11.91 30.96 -6.14
C PRO A 3 -13.29 30.50 -5.65
N GLN A 4 -13.87 31.24 -4.70
CA GLN A 4 -15.17 30.88 -4.08
C GLN A 4 -16.32 30.80 -5.11
N ASP A 5 -16.26 31.55 -6.20
CA ASP A 5 -17.23 31.51 -7.30
C ASP A 5 -17.22 30.20 -8.10
N ARG A 6 -16.23 29.33 -7.87
CA ARG A 6 -16.13 27.98 -8.48
C ARG A 6 -16.53 26.85 -7.54
N LEU A 7 -16.85 27.15 -6.32
CA LEU A 7 -17.35 26.15 -5.37
C LEU A 7 -18.87 26.00 -5.49
N PRO A 8 -19.42 24.79 -5.41
CA PRO A 8 -20.86 24.62 -5.26
C PRO A 8 -21.29 25.20 -3.92
N GLU A 9 -22.56 25.60 -3.80
CA GLU A 9 -23.14 26.01 -2.51
C GLU A 9 -23.16 24.83 -1.54
N ASN A 10 -23.56 23.66 -2.02
CA ASN A 10 -23.55 22.41 -1.27
C ASN A 10 -23.17 21.24 -2.23
N GLY A 11 -22.52 20.21 -1.71
CA GLY A 11 -22.15 19.01 -2.44
C GLY A 11 -20.64 18.77 -2.48
N ILE A 12 -20.14 18.17 -3.55
CA ILE A 12 -18.72 17.81 -3.69
C ILE A 12 -18.04 18.70 -4.72
N ALA A 13 -16.94 19.32 -4.34
CA ALA A 13 -16.03 20.00 -5.26
C ALA A 13 -14.87 19.07 -5.64
N THR A 14 -14.73 18.70 -6.90
CA THR A 14 -13.60 17.93 -7.38
C THR A 14 -12.43 18.83 -7.71
N VAL A 15 -11.35 18.70 -6.95
CA VAL A 15 -10.11 19.45 -7.11
C VAL A 15 -9.08 18.61 -7.84
N ARG A 16 -8.53 19.11 -8.93
CA ARG A 16 -7.41 18.46 -9.64
C ARG A 16 -6.09 19.00 -9.09
N VAL A 17 -5.29 18.11 -8.54
CA VAL A 17 -3.95 18.42 -8.02
C VAL A 17 -2.91 17.80 -8.92
N TRP A 18 -1.95 18.60 -9.39
CA TRP A 18 -0.79 18.10 -10.11
C TRP A 18 0.34 17.80 -9.13
N GLN A 19 0.72 16.55 -9.02
CA GLN A 19 1.80 16.08 -8.17
C GLN A 19 3.11 16.11 -8.96
N VAL A 20 3.90 17.15 -8.74
CA VAL A 20 5.08 17.48 -9.57
C VAL A 20 6.17 16.40 -9.50
N ASN A 21 6.40 15.81 -8.31
CA ASN A 21 7.48 14.85 -8.09
C ASN A 21 7.32 13.54 -8.89
N ILE A 22 6.10 13.15 -9.20
CA ILE A 22 5.80 11.92 -9.97
C ILE A 22 5.06 12.21 -11.28
N SER A 23 4.82 13.49 -11.59
CA SER A 23 4.10 13.93 -12.80
C SER A 23 2.74 13.25 -12.99
N LYS A 24 1.95 13.15 -11.91
CA LYS A 24 0.64 12.51 -11.89
C LYS A 24 -0.46 13.47 -11.44
N THR A 25 -1.68 13.17 -11.85
CA THR A 25 -2.88 13.87 -11.39
C THR A 25 -3.50 13.14 -10.22
N ILE A 26 -3.87 13.89 -9.18
CA ILE A 26 -4.71 13.43 -8.09
C ILE A 26 -6.04 14.17 -8.19
N LEU A 27 -7.16 13.48 -8.00
CA LEU A 27 -8.46 14.09 -7.81
C LEU A 27 -8.83 14.04 -6.33
N VAL A 28 -9.21 15.18 -5.79
CA VAL A 28 -9.62 15.30 -4.39
C VAL A 28 -11.07 15.73 -4.37
N HIS A 29 -11.95 14.93 -3.76
CA HIS A 29 -13.38 15.18 -3.66
C HIS A 29 -13.68 15.82 -2.31
N VAL A 30 -13.82 17.15 -2.31
CA VAL A 30 -13.95 17.95 -1.09
C VAL A 30 -15.42 18.26 -0.82
N PRO A 31 -15.96 17.89 0.34
CA PRO A 31 -17.34 18.25 0.70
C PRO A 31 -17.47 19.75 0.96
N ILE A 32 -18.53 20.35 0.42
CA ILE A 32 -18.84 21.77 0.53
C ILE A 32 -20.23 21.94 1.16
N VAL A 33 -20.32 22.83 2.15
CA VAL A 33 -21.58 23.20 2.79
C VAL A 33 -21.63 24.71 2.89
N ASN A 34 -22.71 25.30 2.39
CA ASN A 34 -22.95 26.77 2.36
C ASN A 34 -21.77 27.53 1.70
N GLY A 35 -21.20 26.97 0.64
CA GLY A 35 -20.05 27.55 -0.11
C GLY A 35 -18.70 27.46 0.59
N PHE A 36 -18.59 26.73 1.70
CA PHE A 36 -17.36 26.52 2.45
C PHE A 36 -16.98 25.05 2.52
N VAL A 37 -15.68 24.75 2.64
CA VAL A 37 -15.19 23.40 2.88
C VAL A 37 -15.75 22.91 4.21
N GLN A 38 -16.35 21.73 4.19
CA GLN A 38 -16.77 21.04 5.40
C GLN A 38 -15.52 20.38 6.03
N GLU A 39 -15.13 20.83 7.21
CA GLU A 39 -13.98 20.31 7.95
C GLU A 39 -14.36 19.22 8.96
N THR A 40 -15.58 19.33 9.51
CA THR A 40 -16.09 18.42 10.55
C THR A 40 -17.04 17.38 9.95
N GLY A 41 -17.06 16.19 10.54
CA GLY A 41 -17.96 15.09 10.15
C GLY A 41 -17.79 13.90 11.09
N GLU A 42 -18.51 12.83 10.79
CA GLU A 42 -18.52 11.59 11.57
C GLU A 42 -17.64 10.48 10.94
N PHE A 43 -16.87 10.81 9.89
CA PHE A 43 -16.01 9.84 9.25
C PHE A 43 -14.81 9.52 10.14
N GLU A 44 -14.64 8.25 10.46
CA GLU A 44 -13.51 7.71 11.24
C GLU A 44 -12.56 6.97 10.33
N LEU A 45 -11.27 7.24 10.46
CA LEU A 45 -10.20 6.52 9.77
C LEU A 45 -9.26 5.89 10.80
N ASP A 46 -9.03 4.60 10.69
CA ASP A 46 -8.12 3.88 11.60
C ASP A 46 -6.72 4.52 11.59
N GLY A 47 -6.20 4.83 12.78
CA GLY A 47 -4.93 5.54 12.96
C GLY A 47 -5.07 7.08 13.04
N VAL A 48 -6.25 7.64 12.81
CA VAL A 48 -6.55 9.07 13.00
C VAL A 48 -7.28 9.28 14.31
N THR A 49 -6.91 10.30 15.08
CA THR A 49 -7.31 10.46 16.49
C THR A 49 -8.78 10.85 16.67
N PHE A 50 -9.39 11.52 15.70
CA PHE A 50 -10.76 12.05 15.81
C PHE A 50 -11.47 12.04 14.45
N PRO A 51 -12.82 11.95 14.46
CA PRO A 51 -13.60 11.98 13.22
C PRO A 51 -13.52 13.36 12.55
N ALA A 52 -13.71 13.37 11.24
CA ALA A 52 -13.72 14.58 10.41
C ALA A 52 -14.66 14.39 9.20
N ALA A 53 -14.72 15.37 8.31
CA ALA A 53 -15.38 15.18 7.03
C ALA A 53 -14.61 14.21 6.15
N GLU A 54 -15.31 13.32 5.45
CA GLU A 54 -14.70 12.39 4.51
C GLU A 54 -14.20 13.15 3.27
N ILE A 55 -12.93 12.95 2.92
CA ILE A 55 -12.32 13.46 1.69
C ILE A 55 -11.78 12.26 0.90
N GLN A 56 -12.45 11.94 -0.21
CA GLN A 56 -11.98 10.91 -1.12
C GLN A 56 -10.84 11.45 -1.98
N VAL A 57 -9.80 10.64 -2.15
CA VAL A 57 -8.61 10.97 -2.97
C VAL A 57 -8.40 9.87 -4.00
N ASP A 58 -8.45 10.23 -5.29
CA ASP A 58 -8.23 9.31 -6.40
C ASP A 58 -6.86 9.60 -7.02
N PHE A 59 -5.99 8.61 -7.01
CA PHE A 59 -4.72 8.63 -7.73
C PHE A 59 -4.96 8.15 -9.17
N VAL A 60 -4.94 9.08 -10.11
CA VAL A 60 -5.22 8.77 -11.52
C VAL A 60 -3.99 8.15 -12.17
N ASP A 61 -4.18 6.98 -12.79
CA ASP A 61 -3.11 6.22 -13.44
C ASP A 61 -1.86 6.08 -12.56
N PRO A 62 -1.96 5.46 -11.38
CA PRO A 62 -0.89 5.47 -10.38
C PRO A 62 0.35 4.68 -10.82
N ALA A 63 0.22 3.74 -11.76
CA ALA A 63 1.36 3.00 -12.32
C ALA A 63 2.31 3.92 -13.09
N ASP A 64 3.62 3.62 -13.07
CA ASP A 64 4.63 4.40 -13.78
C ASP A 64 4.60 4.10 -15.30
N GLY A 65 4.53 5.18 -16.10
CA GLY A 65 4.69 5.14 -17.55
C GLY A 65 3.62 4.34 -18.29
N GLU A 66 3.97 3.82 -19.48
CA GLU A 66 3.13 2.93 -20.30
C GLU A 66 3.12 1.48 -19.78
N GLY A 67 3.73 1.24 -18.60
CA GLY A 67 3.85 -0.08 -18.00
C GLY A 67 2.51 -0.62 -17.51
N SER A 68 2.36 -1.93 -17.64
CA SER A 68 1.26 -2.66 -17.03
C SER A 68 1.32 -2.52 -15.50
N MET A 69 0.16 -2.47 -14.86
CA MET A 69 0.05 -2.61 -13.40
C MET A 69 0.75 -3.89 -12.90
N PHE A 70 0.84 -4.90 -13.76
CA PHE A 70 1.60 -6.14 -13.53
C PHE A 70 2.90 -6.10 -14.36
N PRO A 71 4.04 -5.68 -13.77
CA PRO A 71 5.29 -5.48 -14.50
C PRO A 71 5.87 -6.77 -15.13
N THR A 72 5.53 -7.93 -14.59
CA THR A 72 5.91 -9.23 -15.15
C THR A 72 4.97 -9.71 -16.26
N GLY A 73 3.82 -9.06 -16.42
CA GLY A 73 2.75 -9.47 -17.34
C GLY A 73 1.86 -10.60 -16.81
N ASN A 74 2.14 -11.14 -15.64
CA ASN A 74 1.38 -12.24 -15.03
C ASN A 74 0.68 -11.77 -13.75
N LEU A 75 -0.42 -12.45 -13.39
CA LEU A 75 -1.08 -12.25 -12.11
C LEU A 75 -0.30 -12.90 -10.96
N VAL A 76 0.32 -14.04 -11.22
CA VAL A 76 1.14 -14.79 -10.26
C VAL A 76 2.39 -15.30 -10.97
N ASP A 77 3.51 -15.21 -10.30
CA ASP A 77 4.81 -15.70 -10.73
C ASP A 77 5.49 -16.52 -9.63
N ASP A 78 6.37 -17.44 -10.03
CA ASP A 78 7.31 -18.03 -9.10
C ASP A 78 8.43 -17.03 -8.80
N LEU A 79 8.58 -16.67 -7.55
CA LEU A 79 9.71 -15.90 -7.02
C LEU A 79 10.71 -16.88 -6.38
N VAL A 80 11.81 -17.13 -7.06
CA VAL A 80 12.90 -17.96 -6.55
C VAL A 80 13.88 -17.08 -5.77
N VAL A 81 14.04 -17.37 -4.48
CA VAL A 81 14.99 -16.69 -3.59
C VAL A 81 15.99 -17.72 -3.08
N PRO A 82 17.24 -17.72 -3.55
CA PRO A 82 18.25 -18.68 -3.12
C PRO A 82 18.39 -18.75 -1.59
N ASP A 83 18.57 -19.94 -1.07
CA ASP A 83 18.70 -20.24 0.37
C ASP A 83 17.48 -19.91 1.23
N VAL A 84 16.41 -19.35 0.65
CA VAL A 84 15.15 -19.01 1.33
C VAL A 84 14.01 -19.90 0.84
N GLY A 85 13.77 -19.92 -0.47
CA GLY A 85 12.71 -20.75 -1.06
C GLY A 85 12.18 -20.24 -2.39
N THR A 86 11.11 -20.89 -2.85
CA THR A 86 10.36 -20.46 -4.02
C THR A 86 8.92 -20.16 -3.58
N PHE A 87 8.43 -18.98 -3.91
CA PHE A 87 7.13 -18.48 -3.48
C PHE A 87 6.27 -18.08 -4.67
N ASN A 88 4.99 -18.40 -4.63
CA ASN A 88 4.03 -17.75 -5.52
C ASN A 88 3.86 -16.29 -5.10
N ALA A 89 4.16 -15.37 -5.99
CA ALA A 89 4.11 -13.95 -5.72
C ALA A 89 3.32 -13.19 -6.80
N THR A 90 2.62 -12.15 -6.38
CA THR A 90 2.01 -11.17 -7.28
C THR A 90 2.81 -9.88 -7.21
N PHE A 91 3.22 -9.39 -8.36
CA PHE A 91 3.98 -8.15 -8.50
C PHE A 91 3.07 -7.05 -9.03
N ILE A 92 2.86 -6.00 -8.25
CA ILE A 92 1.98 -4.88 -8.64
C ILE A 92 2.76 -3.58 -8.58
N ASN A 93 2.62 -2.76 -9.63
CA ASN A 93 3.06 -1.37 -9.63
C ASN A 93 1.84 -0.46 -9.86
N ALA A 94 1.21 -0.06 -8.77
CA ALA A 94 0.07 0.87 -8.76
C ALA A 94 0.41 2.13 -7.92
N GLY A 95 1.55 2.74 -8.23
CA GLY A 95 2.12 3.88 -7.52
C GLY A 95 3.36 3.51 -6.73
N ILE A 96 3.28 2.53 -5.84
CA ILE A 96 4.44 1.97 -5.16
C ILE A 96 4.58 0.50 -5.58
N PRO A 97 5.70 0.12 -6.23
CA PRO A 97 5.97 -1.28 -6.56
C PRO A 97 5.90 -2.15 -5.31
N THR A 98 5.09 -3.20 -5.34
CA THR A 98 4.84 -4.08 -4.19
C THR A 98 4.82 -5.54 -4.62
N ILE A 99 5.43 -6.38 -3.80
CA ILE A 99 5.43 -7.84 -3.91
C ILE A 99 4.44 -8.38 -2.89
N PHE A 100 3.42 -9.11 -3.34
CA PHE A 100 2.45 -9.77 -2.46
C PHE A 100 2.72 -11.27 -2.43
N ILE A 101 2.84 -11.85 -1.23
CA ILE A 101 3.13 -13.25 -0.98
C ILE A 101 2.13 -13.77 0.05
N ASP A 102 1.73 -15.05 -0.07
CA ASP A 102 0.90 -15.70 0.95
C ASP A 102 1.66 -15.85 2.27
N ALA A 103 1.06 -15.43 3.38
CA ALA A 103 1.69 -15.44 4.70
C ALA A 103 2.14 -16.86 5.12
N GLU A 104 1.30 -17.87 4.88
CA GLU A 104 1.60 -19.24 5.29
C GLU A 104 2.81 -19.82 4.55
N SER A 105 3.02 -19.38 3.28
CA SER A 105 4.15 -19.83 2.47
C SER A 105 5.51 -19.37 3.00
N ILE A 106 5.52 -18.31 3.81
CA ILE A 106 6.72 -17.76 4.45
C ILE A 106 6.74 -17.94 5.98
N GLY A 107 5.82 -18.80 6.51
CA GLY A 107 5.79 -19.17 7.92
C GLY A 107 5.06 -18.20 8.85
N TYR A 108 4.25 -17.27 8.30
CA TYR A 108 3.49 -16.27 9.05
C TYR A 108 1.99 -16.56 9.04
N GLN A 109 1.26 -15.92 9.95
CA GLN A 109 -0.20 -16.05 10.08
C GLN A 109 -0.97 -14.89 9.43
N GLY A 110 -0.31 -13.74 9.22
CA GLY A 110 -0.91 -12.48 8.79
C GLY A 110 -1.40 -11.60 9.94
N THR A 111 -1.30 -12.08 11.19
CA THR A 111 -1.72 -11.34 12.39
C THR A 111 -0.55 -10.71 13.15
N GLU A 112 0.67 -10.92 12.70
CA GLU A 112 1.88 -10.40 13.31
C GLU A 112 1.84 -8.87 13.39
N LEU A 113 2.37 -8.32 14.47
CA LEU A 113 2.57 -6.89 14.66
C LEU A 113 4.02 -6.51 14.34
N GLN A 114 4.30 -5.21 14.34
CA GLN A 114 5.59 -4.66 13.98
C GLN A 114 6.74 -5.28 14.80
N ASP A 115 6.55 -5.43 16.09
CA ASP A 115 7.59 -5.94 16.98
C ASP A 115 7.90 -7.43 16.77
N ASP A 116 6.92 -8.20 16.29
CA ASP A 116 7.10 -9.63 16.00
C ASP A 116 8.07 -9.87 14.82
N ILE A 117 8.21 -8.87 13.96
CA ILE A 117 9.08 -8.91 12.78
C ILE A 117 10.36 -8.12 13.02
N ASN A 118 10.28 -6.91 13.57
CA ASN A 118 11.43 -6.02 13.71
C ASN A 118 12.45 -6.51 14.74
N ASN A 119 12.04 -7.37 15.66
CA ASN A 119 12.94 -7.96 16.66
C ASN A 119 13.55 -9.31 16.21
N ASP A 120 13.31 -9.73 14.98
CA ASP A 120 13.83 -10.98 14.39
C ASP A 120 14.76 -10.68 13.21
N ASP A 121 16.08 -10.71 13.47
CA ASP A 121 17.10 -10.46 12.44
C ASP A 121 17.02 -11.46 11.28
N ALA A 122 16.60 -12.70 11.52
CA ALA A 122 16.45 -13.71 10.48
C ALA A 122 15.25 -13.40 9.58
N ALA A 123 14.15 -12.92 10.16
CA ALA A 123 12.99 -12.44 9.42
C ALA A 123 13.36 -11.24 8.54
N LEU A 124 14.05 -10.26 9.10
CA LEU A 124 14.49 -9.08 8.35
C LEU A 124 15.41 -9.46 7.17
N ALA A 125 16.36 -10.37 7.38
CA ALA A 125 17.23 -10.87 6.32
C ALA A 125 16.46 -11.61 5.22
N MET A 126 15.47 -12.43 5.59
CA MET A 126 14.59 -13.13 4.65
C MET A 126 13.78 -12.14 3.82
N PHE A 127 13.13 -11.16 4.45
CA PHE A 127 12.34 -10.16 3.74
C PHE A 127 13.19 -9.28 2.81
N GLU A 128 14.40 -8.93 3.22
CA GLU A 128 15.34 -8.20 2.36
C GLU A 128 15.74 -9.03 1.13
N SER A 129 16.01 -10.33 1.30
CA SER A 129 16.26 -11.25 0.19
C SER A 129 15.07 -11.33 -0.78
N ILE A 130 13.85 -11.47 -0.25
CA ILE A 130 12.61 -11.46 -1.03
C ILE A 130 12.47 -10.15 -1.80
N ARG A 131 12.70 -9.02 -1.15
CA ARG A 131 12.64 -7.68 -1.74
C ARG A 131 13.63 -7.52 -2.91
N ALA A 132 14.89 -7.93 -2.70
CA ALA A 132 15.94 -7.79 -3.70
C ALA A 132 15.65 -8.64 -4.95
N HIS A 133 15.32 -9.92 -4.78
CA HIS A 133 14.98 -10.80 -5.90
C HIS A 133 13.69 -10.37 -6.61
N GLY A 134 12.72 -9.87 -5.86
CA GLY A 134 11.51 -9.30 -6.45
C GLY A 134 11.78 -8.02 -7.22
N ALA A 135 12.68 -7.15 -6.75
CA ALA A 135 13.10 -5.96 -7.48
C ALA A 135 13.71 -6.32 -8.84
N LEU A 136 14.56 -7.35 -8.87
CA LEU A 136 15.14 -7.88 -10.10
C LEU A 136 14.07 -8.45 -11.03
N LYS A 137 13.14 -9.24 -10.49
CA LYS A 137 12.02 -9.84 -11.24
C LYS A 137 11.08 -8.79 -11.84
N MET A 138 10.87 -7.69 -11.15
CA MET A 138 10.07 -6.55 -11.62
C MET A 138 10.82 -5.65 -12.61
N GLY A 139 12.10 -5.88 -12.86
CA GLY A 139 12.94 -5.02 -13.70
C GLY A 139 13.25 -3.65 -13.10
N LEU A 140 13.14 -3.50 -11.78
CA LEU A 140 13.45 -2.26 -11.07
C LEU A 140 14.97 -2.07 -10.85
N ILE A 141 15.71 -3.17 -10.89
CA ILE A 141 17.17 -3.25 -10.84
C ILE A 141 17.64 -4.25 -11.88
N SER A 142 18.90 -4.13 -12.29
CA SER A 142 19.55 -5.02 -13.26
C SER A 142 20.39 -6.10 -12.58
N GLU A 143 20.93 -5.81 -11.41
CA GLU A 143 21.78 -6.68 -10.60
C GLU A 143 21.37 -6.59 -9.12
N LEU A 144 21.54 -7.69 -8.37
CA LEU A 144 21.07 -7.77 -6.96
C LEU A 144 21.77 -6.76 -6.03
N GLU A 145 23.02 -6.41 -6.32
CA GLU A 145 23.79 -5.44 -5.55
C GLU A 145 23.15 -4.05 -5.53
N GLU A 146 22.44 -3.69 -6.59
CA GLU A 146 21.72 -2.42 -6.69
C GLU A 146 20.58 -2.30 -5.65
N ALA A 147 20.07 -3.45 -5.15
CA ALA A 147 19.01 -3.47 -4.14
C ALA A 147 19.42 -2.72 -2.86
N GLN A 148 20.69 -2.74 -2.49
CA GLN A 148 21.21 -2.03 -1.31
C GLN A 148 21.05 -0.51 -1.39
N THR A 149 21.09 0.04 -2.61
CA THR A 149 20.92 1.48 -2.85
C THR A 149 19.47 1.88 -3.09
N ARG A 150 18.56 0.87 -3.24
CA ARG A 150 17.13 1.04 -3.51
C ARG A 150 16.29 0.39 -2.42
N GLN A 151 16.49 0.77 -1.17
CA GLN A 151 15.85 0.11 -0.02
C GLN A 151 14.34 0.39 0.12
N HIS A 152 13.81 1.43 -0.51
CA HIS A 152 12.41 1.84 -0.35
C HIS A 152 11.41 1.07 -1.23
N THR A 153 11.88 0.47 -2.32
CA THR A 153 11.04 -0.22 -3.30
C THR A 153 11.75 -1.41 -3.94
N PRO A 154 11.03 -2.47 -4.28
CA PRO A 154 9.61 -2.66 -4.00
C PRO A 154 9.33 -2.84 -2.51
N LYS A 155 8.08 -2.62 -2.09
CA LYS A 155 7.60 -3.06 -0.78
C LYS A 155 7.38 -4.56 -0.82
N VAL A 156 7.48 -5.21 0.33
CA VAL A 156 7.04 -6.59 0.51
C VAL A 156 5.79 -6.58 1.38
N ALA A 157 4.76 -7.26 0.94
CA ALA A 157 3.54 -7.45 1.71
C ALA A 157 3.18 -8.93 1.73
N PHE A 158 2.89 -9.47 2.90
CA PHE A 158 2.30 -10.79 2.99
C PHE A 158 0.82 -10.69 3.33
N ILE A 159 0.04 -11.58 2.73
CA ILE A 159 -1.41 -11.58 2.80
C ILE A 159 -1.90 -12.90 3.39
N SER A 160 -3.02 -12.86 4.08
CA SER A 160 -3.73 -14.06 4.53
C SER A 160 -5.23 -13.87 4.46
N LYS A 161 -5.96 -14.99 4.58
CA LYS A 161 -7.41 -14.95 4.78
C LYS A 161 -7.74 -14.18 6.05
N PRO A 162 -8.96 -13.63 6.16
CA PRO A 162 -9.42 -12.98 7.38
C PRO A 162 -9.22 -13.87 8.61
N LYS A 163 -8.68 -13.28 9.66
CA LYS A 163 -8.55 -13.86 11.00
C LYS A 163 -8.80 -12.75 12.00
N SER A 164 -9.46 -13.05 13.11
CA SER A 164 -9.59 -12.10 14.21
C SER A 164 -8.23 -11.82 14.83
N TYR A 165 -7.94 -10.55 15.11
CA TYR A 165 -6.68 -10.15 15.73
C TYR A 165 -6.86 -8.92 16.62
N GLN A 166 -5.83 -8.60 17.38
CA GLN A 166 -5.75 -7.38 18.16
C GLN A 166 -4.79 -6.40 17.46
N SER A 167 -5.26 -5.19 17.17
CA SER A 167 -4.43 -4.16 16.55
C SER A 167 -3.35 -3.65 17.52
N SER A 168 -2.36 -2.92 17.01
CA SER A 168 -1.32 -2.28 17.83
C SER A 168 -1.88 -1.30 18.86
N SER A 169 -3.08 -0.74 18.63
CA SER A 169 -3.79 0.11 19.61
C SER A 169 -4.59 -0.68 20.65
N GLY A 170 -4.59 -2.02 20.59
CA GLY A 170 -5.38 -2.89 21.46
C GLY A 170 -6.84 -3.08 21.03
N LYS A 171 -7.28 -2.52 19.90
CA LYS A 171 -8.63 -2.73 19.35
C LYS A 171 -8.73 -4.17 18.82
N ALA A 172 -9.77 -4.89 19.24
CA ALA A 172 -10.11 -6.17 18.64
C ALA A 172 -10.75 -5.95 17.27
N VAL A 173 -10.23 -6.66 16.27
CA VAL A 173 -10.78 -6.69 14.91
C VAL A 173 -11.28 -8.10 14.64
N ASN A 174 -12.56 -8.22 14.28
CA ASN A 174 -13.19 -9.51 14.01
C ASN A 174 -12.98 -9.90 12.54
N GLU A 175 -12.75 -11.18 12.27
CA GLU A 175 -12.58 -11.70 10.89
C GLU A 175 -13.75 -11.40 9.96
N SER A 176 -14.97 -11.24 10.51
CA SER A 176 -16.17 -10.89 9.74
C SER A 176 -16.23 -9.41 9.31
N GLU A 177 -15.35 -8.57 9.84
CA GLU A 177 -15.29 -7.13 9.55
C GLU A 177 -14.27 -6.78 8.45
N ILE A 178 -13.51 -7.79 7.99
CA ILE A 178 -12.42 -7.61 7.02
C ILE A 178 -12.49 -8.65 5.90
N ASP A 179 -11.99 -8.31 4.72
CA ASP A 179 -11.93 -9.20 3.56
C ASP A 179 -10.58 -9.91 3.43
N VAL A 180 -9.52 -9.31 3.93
CA VAL A 180 -8.14 -9.81 3.84
C VAL A 180 -7.28 -9.20 4.94
N LEU A 181 -6.29 -9.94 5.42
CA LEU A 181 -5.20 -9.40 6.23
C LEU A 181 -3.99 -9.11 5.36
N VAL A 182 -3.39 -7.94 5.55
CA VAL A 182 -2.17 -7.53 4.85
C VAL A 182 -1.18 -6.97 5.86
N ARG A 183 0.07 -7.41 5.77
CA ARG A 183 1.21 -6.83 6.48
C ARG A 183 2.20 -6.31 5.46
N ALA A 184 2.35 -5.00 5.38
CA ALA A 184 3.30 -4.34 4.49
C ALA A 184 4.55 -3.93 5.26
N LEU A 185 5.70 -4.30 4.72
CA LEU A 185 7.02 -3.99 5.27
C LEU A 185 7.62 -2.78 4.53
N SER A 186 8.25 -1.88 5.27
CA SER A 186 8.82 -0.65 4.71
C SER A 186 10.26 -0.42 5.18
#